data_2a845432e518e4d36e5a3009d7f94371
#
_entry.id   2a845432e518e4d36e5a3009d7f94371
#
_cell.length_a   1.000
_cell.length_b   1.000
_cell.length_c   1.000
_cell.angle_alpha   90.00
_cell.angle_beta   90.00
_cell.angle_gamma   90.00
#
_symmetry.space_group_name_H-M   'P 1'
#
loop_
_entity.id
_entity.type
_entity.pdbx_description
1 polymer ?
#
loop_
_entity_poly.entity_id
_entity_poly.type
_entity_poly.pdbx_seq_one_letter_code
_entity_poly.pdbx_strand_id
1 'polypeptide(L)'
;MAVKEVYSFSSADGVTTIHAVKWTPDDGQVKAVLQITHGMVEYIERYEDFATFLTTKGFAVIGHDHIGHGDSVASKDEWGIMHCASPSDVMIEDILSNYKLGKKEFPEVPYFILGHSMGSYMLRKFLCEKASEISGIKGAIIMGTGTEADSAISVGSLVLNTIKAFKGPDHRSSFIAGLMYGSSYKGYDTDGSKDRTKSWLNRDVNKVNEYYSDPKCTYMFSLNGYKALLDATGYDNKVSNIEKMRKDMPMASSIRPMTMNPGASAAPPMLFARR
;
A
#
# COMPACT_ATOMS: atom_id res chain seq x y z
N MET A 1 -12.81 17.92 -16.31
CA MET A 1 -12.73 17.72 -14.83
C MET A 1 -12.82 16.22 -14.55
N ALA A 2 -12.48 15.73 -13.36
CA ALA A 2 -12.71 14.34 -13.01
C ALA A 2 -14.12 14.17 -12.43
N VAL A 3 -14.79 13.05 -12.74
CA VAL A 3 -15.99 12.61 -12.04
C VAL A 3 -15.55 11.64 -10.94
N LYS A 4 -15.82 11.98 -9.68
CA LYS A 4 -15.52 11.15 -8.51
C LYS A 4 -16.78 10.39 -8.09
N GLU A 5 -16.65 9.10 -7.86
CA GLU A 5 -17.70 8.24 -7.35
C GLU A 5 -17.16 7.40 -6.20
N VAL A 6 -17.91 7.38 -5.10
CA VAL A 6 -17.63 6.51 -3.95
C VAL A 6 -18.50 5.27 -4.06
N TYR A 7 -17.90 4.11 -3.82
CA TYR A 7 -18.60 2.83 -3.77
C TYR A 7 -18.05 1.97 -2.64
N SER A 8 -18.66 0.84 -2.40
CA SER A 8 -18.20 -0.08 -1.35
C SER A 8 -18.40 -1.53 -1.76
N PHE A 9 -17.67 -2.42 -1.09
CA PHE A 9 -17.83 -3.86 -1.22
C PHE A 9 -17.46 -4.56 0.11
N SER A 10 -17.89 -5.81 0.27
CA SER A 10 -17.55 -6.59 1.46
C SER A 10 -16.10 -7.05 1.42
N SER A 11 -15.36 -6.87 2.50
CA SER A 11 -14.02 -7.41 2.66
C SER A 11 -14.04 -8.95 2.76
N ALA A 12 -12.93 -9.54 2.40
CA ALA A 12 -12.69 -10.97 2.59
C ALA A 12 -12.58 -11.39 4.08
N ASP A 13 -12.49 -10.45 5.01
CA ASP A 13 -12.58 -10.73 6.44
C ASP A 13 -14.01 -11.11 6.91
N GLY A 14 -15.02 -10.86 6.06
CA GLY A 14 -16.41 -11.19 6.29
C GLY A 14 -17.18 -10.22 7.19
N VAL A 15 -16.53 -9.16 7.69
CA VAL A 15 -17.14 -8.19 8.60
C VAL A 15 -16.97 -6.74 8.18
N THR A 16 -15.85 -6.38 7.53
CA THR A 16 -15.56 -5.00 7.13
C THR A 16 -16.25 -4.64 5.82
N THR A 17 -16.87 -3.47 5.78
CA THR A 17 -17.27 -2.83 4.52
C THR A 17 -16.13 -1.99 4.01
N ILE A 18 -15.58 -2.33 2.85
CA ILE A 18 -14.50 -1.60 2.21
C ILE A 18 -15.02 -0.35 1.54
N HIS A 19 -14.45 0.79 1.91
CA HIS A 19 -14.62 2.07 1.23
C HIS A 19 -13.73 2.11 -0.02
N ALA A 20 -14.30 2.48 -1.14
CA ALA A 20 -13.60 2.55 -2.42
C ALA A 20 -14.00 3.79 -3.21
N VAL A 21 -13.08 4.28 -4.03
CA VAL A 21 -13.27 5.49 -4.82
C VAL A 21 -12.83 5.24 -6.27
N LYS A 22 -13.59 5.83 -7.17
CA LYS A 22 -13.29 5.84 -8.60
C LYS A 22 -13.30 7.28 -9.11
N TRP A 23 -12.32 7.62 -9.93
CA TRP A 23 -12.24 8.87 -10.68
C TRP A 23 -12.21 8.56 -12.17
N THR A 24 -13.11 9.17 -12.94
CA THR A 24 -13.19 8.96 -14.40
C THR A 24 -13.11 10.28 -15.14
N PRO A 25 -12.67 10.27 -16.42
CA PRO A 25 -12.80 11.44 -17.29
C PRO A 25 -14.25 11.90 -17.40
N ASP A 26 -14.49 13.21 -17.41
CA ASP A 26 -15.83 13.81 -17.49
C ASP A 26 -16.52 13.61 -18.86
N ASP A 27 -15.75 13.34 -19.88
CA ASP A 27 -16.25 12.98 -21.21
C ASP A 27 -16.62 11.48 -21.35
N GLY A 28 -16.41 10.70 -20.28
CA GLY A 28 -16.66 9.27 -20.26
C GLY A 28 -15.70 8.42 -21.11
N GLN A 29 -14.68 9.02 -21.74
CA GLN A 29 -13.75 8.31 -22.62
C GLN A 29 -12.59 7.70 -21.84
N VAL A 30 -12.75 6.46 -21.40
CA VAL A 30 -11.72 5.73 -20.66
C VAL A 30 -10.82 4.95 -21.61
N LYS A 31 -9.53 5.30 -21.66
CA LYS A 31 -8.49 4.65 -22.47
C LYS A 31 -7.73 3.55 -21.71
N ALA A 32 -7.65 3.66 -20.40
CA ALA A 32 -7.00 2.70 -19.53
C ALA A 32 -7.50 2.85 -18.09
N VAL A 33 -7.31 1.82 -17.27
CA VAL A 33 -7.58 1.85 -15.81
C VAL A 33 -6.27 1.76 -15.06
N LEU A 34 -6.13 2.55 -14.00
CA LEU A 34 -5.11 2.39 -12.98
C LEU A 34 -5.79 2.08 -11.64
N GLN A 35 -5.53 0.90 -11.08
CA GLN A 35 -5.89 0.59 -9.70
C GLN A 35 -4.75 0.96 -8.76
N ILE A 36 -5.05 1.64 -7.65
CA ILE A 36 -4.07 2.04 -6.65
C ILE A 36 -4.28 1.24 -5.37
N THR A 37 -3.18 0.68 -4.83
CA THR A 37 -3.08 0.08 -3.51
C THR A 37 -2.19 0.97 -2.64
N HIS A 38 -2.78 1.66 -1.67
CA HIS A 38 -2.12 2.67 -0.85
C HIS A 38 -1.20 2.07 0.22
N GLY A 39 -0.40 2.91 0.87
CA GLY A 39 0.55 2.53 1.90
C GLY A 39 -0.03 2.43 3.30
N MET A 40 0.85 2.19 4.27
CA MET A 40 0.52 2.15 5.69
C MET A 40 0.15 3.55 6.20
N VAL A 41 -0.89 3.63 7.06
CA VAL A 41 -1.30 4.87 7.73
C VAL A 41 -1.58 6.00 6.74
N GLU A 42 -2.28 5.66 5.67
CA GLU A 42 -2.83 6.57 4.67
C GLU A 42 -4.13 5.98 4.11
N TYR A 43 -4.75 6.61 3.13
CA TYR A 43 -6.03 6.19 2.56
C TYR A 43 -6.14 6.63 1.09
N ILE A 44 -7.12 6.08 0.37
CA ILE A 44 -7.18 6.19 -1.09
C ILE A 44 -7.41 7.62 -1.57
N GLU A 45 -8.17 8.45 -0.86
CA GLU A 45 -8.47 9.80 -1.32
C GLU A 45 -7.25 10.74 -1.28
N ARG A 46 -6.16 10.37 -0.61
CA ARG A 46 -4.89 11.10 -0.70
C ARG A 46 -4.27 11.09 -2.09
N TYR A 47 -4.74 10.21 -2.96
CA TYR A 47 -4.32 10.12 -4.36
C TYR A 47 -5.20 10.96 -5.30
N GLU A 48 -6.14 11.76 -4.79
CA GLU A 48 -7.12 12.50 -5.58
C GLU A 48 -6.48 13.45 -6.59
N ASP A 49 -5.45 14.21 -6.21
CA ASP A 49 -4.71 15.10 -7.12
C ASP A 49 -4.09 14.31 -8.28
N PHE A 50 -3.47 13.17 -7.96
CA PHE A 50 -2.87 12.29 -8.96
C PHE A 50 -3.92 11.61 -9.85
N ALA A 51 -5.00 11.13 -9.26
CA ALA A 51 -6.12 10.54 -9.98
C ALA A 51 -6.76 11.56 -10.92
N THR A 52 -7.03 12.77 -10.44
CA THR A 52 -7.57 13.87 -11.26
C THR A 52 -6.64 14.22 -12.42
N PHE A 53 -5.32 14.29 -12.18
CA PHE A 53 -4.38 14.47 -13.28
C PHE A 53 -4.47 13.35 -14.31
N LEU A 54 -4.55 12.09 -13.89
CA LEU A 54 -4.64 10.94 -14.80
C LEU A 54 -5.95 10.93 -15.61
N THR A 55 -7.07 11.40 -15.05
CA THR A 55 -8.31 11.50 -15.83
C THR A 55 -8.16 12.46 -17.01
N THR A 56 -7.35 13.53 -16.90
CA THR A 56 -7.04 14.42 -18.04
C THR A 56 -6.26 13.71 -19.16
N LYS A 57 -5.69 12.53 -18.89
CA LYS A 57 -4.99 11.67 -19.87
C LYS A 57 -5.85 10.52 -20.37
N GLY A 58 -7.10 10.46 -19.92
CA GLY A 58 -8.06 9.42 -20.30
C GLY A 58 -7.96 8.16 -19.44
N PHE A 59 -7.35 8.22 -18.25
CA PHE A 59 -7.37 7.10 -17.33
C PHE A 59 -8.59 7.17 -16.41
N ALA A 60 -9.25 6.03 -16.20
CA ALA A 60 -10.00 5.83 -14.96
C ALA A 60 -9.02 5.41 -13.86
N VAL A 61 -9.16 5.98 -12.68
CA VAL A 61 -8.38 5.59 -11.51
C VAL A 61 -9.33 5.02 -10.48
N ILE A 62 -9.02 3.86 -9.94
CA ILE A 62 -9.80 3.22 -8.88
C ILE A 62 -8.89 2.83 -7.72
N GLY A 63 -9.44 2.76 -6.54
CA GLY A 63 -8.73 2.25 -5.37
C GLY A 63 -9.67 2.11 -4.19
N HIS A 64 -9.18 1.55 -3.11
CA HIS A 64 -9.96 1.35 -1.90
C HIS A 64 -9.08 1.54 -0.67
N ASP A 65 -9.70 1.86 0.45
CA ASP A 65 -9.05 1.84 1.74
C ASP A 65 -8.89 0.40 2.21
N HIS A 66 -7.67 0.00 2.53
CA HIS A 66 -7.41 -1.31 3.13
C HIS A 66 -8.15 -1.46 4.47
N ILE A 67 -8.43 -2.70 4.91
CA ILE A 67 -8.96 -2.95 6.26
C ILE A 67 -8.14 -2.19 7.31
N GLY A 68 -8.80 -1.59 8.27
CA GLY A 68 -8.16 -0.79 9.33
C GLY A 68 -7.61 0.57 8.87
N HIS A 69 -7.97 1.04 7.67
CA HIS A 69 -7.55 2.33 7.12
C HIS A 69 -8.74 3.18 6.66
N GLY A 70 -8.52 4.49 6.58
CA GLY A 70 -9.44 5.45 5.99
C GLY A 70 -10.86 5.30 6.51
N ASP A 71 -11.79 5.04 5.59
CA ASP A 71 -13.21 4.80 5.90
C ASP A 71 -13.59 3.30 5.85
N SER A 72 -12.60 2.39 5.73
CA SER A 72 -12.77 0.93 5.88
C SER A 72 -12.61 0.48 7.33
N VAL A 73 -13.27 1.18 8.26
CA VAL A 73 -13.34 0.91 9.70
C VAL A 73 -14.75 1.20 10.21
N ALA A 74 -15.18 0.55 11.29
CA ALA A 74 -16.47 0.85 11.89
C ALA A 74 -16.45 2.14 12.74
N SER A 75 -15.27 2.50 13.27
CA SER A 75 -15.07 3.73 14.05
C SER A 75 -13.63 4.22 13.95
N LYS A 76 -13.39 5.48 14.34
CA LYS A 76 -12.05 6.07 14.39
C LYS A 76 -11.08 5.35 15.34
N ASP A 77 -11.60 4.70 16.37
CA ASP A 77 -10.81 3.96 17.34
C ASP A 77 -10.21 2.68 16.74
N GLU A 78 -10.74 2.22 15.60
CA GLU A 78 -10.31 1.03 14.89
C GLU A 78 -9.23 1.29 13.84
N TRP A 79 -8.85 2.56 13.57
CA TRP A 79 -7.75 2.81 12.67
C TRP A 79 -6.48 2.06 13.08
N GLY A 80 -5.92 1.29 12.16
CA GLY A 80 -4.75 0.44 12.37
C GLY A 80 -5.04 -0.92 13.01
N ILE A 81 -6.31 -1.24 13.29
CA ILE A 81 -6.75 -2.55 13.79
C ILE A 81 -7.27 -3.38 12.61
N MET A 82 -6.87 -4.65 12.56
CA MET A 82 -7.29 -5.59 11.52
C MET A 82 -7.83 -6.86 12.20
N HIS A 83 -9.16 -6.99 12.24
CA HIS A 83 -9.88 -8.04 12.98
C HIS A 83 -9.89 -9.40 12.26
N CYS A 84 -8.74 -9.86 11.77
CA CYS A 84 -8.62 -11.14 11.07
C CYS A 84 -7.31 -11.85 11.39
N ALA A 85 -7.25 -13.15 11.19
CA ALA A 85 -6.08 -13.97 11.52
C ALA A 85 -4.90 -13.73 10.56
N SER A 86 -5.20 -13.49 9.27
CA SER A 86 -4.24 -13.34 8.18
C SER A 86 -4.47 -12.05 7.40
N PRO A 87 -4.12 -10.87 7.97
CA PRO A 87 -4.48 -9.60 7.36
C PRO A 87 -3.90 -9.39 5.95
N SER A 88 -2.67 -9.88 5.68
CA SER A 88 -2.09 -9.78 4.34
C SER A 88 -2.88 -10.58 3.29
N ASP A 89 -3.44 -11.74 3.66
CA ASP A 89 -4.25 -12.56 2.77
C ASP A 89 -5.59 -11.89 2.48
N VAL A 90 -6.22 -11.33 3.52
CA VAL A 90 -7.46 -10.54 3.36
C VAL A 90 -7.23 -9.35 2.44
N MET A 91 -6.15 -8.59 2.64
CA MET A 91 -5.86 -7.42 1.81
C MET A 91 -5.66 -7.78 0.33
N ILE A 92 -5.01 -8.89 0.00
CA ILE A 92 -4.85 -9.29 -1.42
C ILE A 92 -6.16 -9.80 -2.02
N GLU A 93 -7.06 -10.42 -1.24
CA GLU A 93 -8.41 -10.75 -1.71
C GLU A 93 -9.26 -9.50 -1.96
N ASP A 94 -9.13 -8.48 -1.11
CA ASP A 94 -9.82 -7.20 -1.29
C ASP A 94 -9.29 -6.45 -2.53
N ILE A 95 -7.97 -6.50 -2.78
CA ILE A 95 -7.37 -6.01 -4.03
C ILE A 95 -7.96 -6.74 -5.25
N LEU A 96 -8.13 -8.08 -5.16
CA LEU A 96 -8.73 -8.89 -6.22
C LEU A 96 -10.20 -8.54 -6.42
N SER A 97 -10.95 -8.34 -5.35
CA SER A 97 -12.37 -7.95 -5.41
C SER A 97 -12.53 -6.62 -6.13
N ASN A 98 -11.72 -5.62 -5.77
CA ASN A 98 -11.72 -4.32 -6.44
C ASN A 98 -11.28 -4.42 -7.91
N TYR A 99 -10.27 -5.25 -8.22
CA TYR A 99 -9.87 -5.55 -9.59
C TYR A 99 -11.02 -6.14 -10.41
N LYS A 100 -11.74 -7.12 -9.86
CA LYS A 100 -12.89 -7.75 -10.54
C LYS A 100 -14.02 -6.74 -10.81
N LEU A 101 -14.30 -5.84 -9.86
CA LEU A 101 -15.26 -4.75 -10.04
C LEU A 101 -14.82 -3.80 -11.17
N GLY A 102 -13.57 -3.35 -11.15
CA GLY A 102 -13.02 -2.48 -12.19
C GLY A 102 -12.99 -3.14 -13.56
N LYS A 103 -12.65 -4.43 -13.66
CA LYS A 103 -12.70 -5.18 -14.94
C LYS A 103 -14.11 -5.40 -15.44
N LYS A 104 -15.09 -5.54 -14.56
CA LYS A 104 -16.50 -5.64 -14.96
C LYS A 104 -17.01 -4.32 -15.56
N GLU A 105 -16.59 -3.20 -14.99
CA GLU A 105 -16.99 -1.87 -15.48
C GLU A 105 -16.23 -1.46 -16.74
N PHE A 106 -14.95 -1.80 -16.84
CA PHE A 106 -14.07 -1.46 -17.95
C PHE A 106 -13.48 -2.72 -18.61
N PRO A 107 -14.28 -3.57 -19.26
CA PRO A 107 -13.85 -4.91 -19.70
C PRO A 107 -12.77 -4.88 -20.79
N GLU A 108 -12.84 -3.92 -21.71
CA GLU A 108 -12.04 -3.90 -22.96
C GLU A 108 -10.81 -2.99 -22.89
N VAL A 109 -10.69 -2.17 -21.85
CA VAL A 109 -9.54 -1.25 -21.75
C VAL A 109 -8.35 -1.86 -21.01
N PRO A 110 -7.11 -1.44 -21.35
CA PRO A 110 -5.91 -1.87 -20.63
C PRO A 110 -6.01 -1.54 -19.14
N TYR A 111 -5.61 -2.48 -18.30
CA TYR A 111 -5.66 -2.36 -16.84
C TYR A 111 -4.27 -2.41 -16.24
N PHE A 112 -3.95 -1.42 -15.43
CA PHE A 112 -2.69 -1.31 -14.71
C PHE A 112 -2.94 -1.27 -13.21
N ILE A 113 -1.91 -1.62 -12.43
CA ILE A 113 -2.00 -1.57 -10.97
C ILE A 113 -0.75 -0.94 -10.38
N LEU A 114 -0.93 -0.10 -9.36
CA LEU A 114 0.14 0.56 -8.63
C LEU A 114 0.05 0.21 -7.15
N GLY A 115 1.17 -0.19 -6.56
CA GLY A 115 1.31 -0.35 -5.11
C GLY A 115 2.35 0.60 -4.55
N HIS A 116 1.99 1.35 -3.51
CA HIS A 116 2.87 2.27 -2.82
C HIS A 116 3.19 1.79 -1.41
N SER A 117 4.47 1.82 -0.99
CA SER A 117 4.92 1.47 0.35
C SER A 117 4.34 0.11 0.79
N MET A 118 3.59 0.01 1.89
CA MET A 118 2.90 -1.22 2.32
C MET A 118 2.08 -1.84 1.16
N GLY A 119 1.35 -1.02 0.40
CA GLY A 119 0.60 -1.50 -0.77
C GLY A 119 1.49 -2.12 -1.85
N SER A 120 2.77 -1.76 -1.92
CA SER A 120 3.71 -2.38 -2.86
C SER A 120 4.08 -3.81 -2.46
N TYR A 121 4.19 -4.11 -1.17
CA TYR A 121 4.38 -5.48 -0.67
C TYR A 121 3.12 -6.32 -0.89
N MET A 122 1.95 -5.76 -0.57
CA MET A 122 0.67 -6.43 -0.85
C MET A 122 0.50 -6.70 -2.35
N LEU A 123 0.88 -5.73 -3.20
CA LEU A 123 0.81 -5.90 -4.64
C LEU A 123 1.74 -7.00 -5.15
N ARG A 124 2.98 -7.09 -4.67
CA ARG A 124 3.92 -8.15 -5.05
C ARG A 124 3.36 -9.53 -4.69
N LYS A 125 2.87 -9.69 -3.45
CA LYS A 125 2.19 -10.93 -3.01
C LYS A 125 0.97 -11.23 -3.87
N PHE A 126 0.12 -10.24 -4.14
CA PHE A 126 -1.06 -10.36 -5.01
C PHE A 126 -0.70 -10.84 -6.42
N LEU A 127 0.31 -10.24 -7.06
CA LEU A 127 0.76 -10.61 -8.39
C LEU A 127 1.28 -12.05 -8.49
N CYS A 128 1.79 -12.59 -7.38
CA CYS A 128 2.24 -13.98 -7.28
C CYS A 128 1.08 -14.94 -7.02
N GLU A 129 0.25 -14.67 -6.01
CA GLU A 129 -0.80 -15.60 -5.57
C GLU A 129 -2.00 -15.63 -6.50
N LYS A 130 -2.33 -14.48 -7.12
CA LYS A 130 -3.49 -14.33 -8.00
C LYS A 130 -3.14 -14.35 -9.49
N ALA A 131 -1.95 -14.82 -9.85
CA ALA A 131 -1.44 -14.78 -11.22
C ALA A 131 -2.41 -15.34 -12.27
N SER A 132 -3.14 -16.40 -11.95
CA SER A 132 -4.14 -17.04 -12.83
C SER A 132 -5.45 -16.24 -12.97
N GLU A 133 -5.77 -15.40 -11.98
CA GLU A 133 -7.02 -14.63 -11.93
C GLU A 133 -6.89 -13.22 -12.53
N ILE A 134 -5.65 -12.74 -12.76
CA ILE A 134 -5.35 -11.36 -13.15
C ILE A 134 -4.77 -11.23 -14.56
N SER A 135 -5.16 -12.11 -15.46
CA SER A 135 -4.68 -12.10 -16.86
C SER A 135 -4.94 -10.78 -17.60
N GLY A 136 -5.95 -10.01 -17.16
CA GLY A 136 -6.29 -8.69 -17.71
C GLY A 136 -5.34 -7.55 -17.33
N ILE A 137 -4.46 -7.73 -16.32
CA ILE A 137 -3.47 -6.71 -15.94
C ILE A 137 -2.37 -6.66 -17.00
N LYS A 138 -2.14 -5.46 -17.54
CA LYS A 138 -1.17 -5.18 -18.60
C LYS A 138 0.16 -4.66 -18.09
N GLY A 139 0.24 -4.25 -16.83
CA GLY A 139 1.47 -3.82 -16.18
C GLY A 139 1.27 -3.44 -14.73
N ALA A 140 2.35 -3.48 -13.95
CA ALA A 140 2.36 -3.12 -12.54
C ALA A 140 3.44 -2.09 -12.22
N ILE A 141 3.13 -1.19 -11.28
CA ILE A 141 4.06 -0.18 -10.77
C ILE A 141 4.29 -0.46 -9.28
N ILE A 142 5.51 -0.81 -8.94
CA ILE A 142 5.95 -1.12 -7.58
C ILE A 142 6.73 0.08 -7.04
N MET A 143 6.14 0.86 -6.14
CA MET A 143 6.71 2.12 -5.70
C MET A 143 6.98 2.11 -4.19
N GLY A 144 8.20 2.51 -3.78
CA GLY A 144 8.58 2.58 -2.37
C GLY A 144 8.65 1.21 -1.69
N THR A 145 8.93 0.16 -2.46
CA THR A 145 9.10 -1.20 -1.94
C THR A 145 10.51 -1.40 -1.35
N GLY A 146 10.68 -2.46 -0.63
CA GLY A 146 11.96 -2.89 -0.06
C GLY A 146 12.04 -4.39 0.12
N THR A 147 13.06 -4.82 0.81
CA THR A 147 13.25 -6.18 1.28
C THR A 147 14.00 -6.15 2.61
N GLU A 148 13.77 -7.14 3.44
CA GLU A 148 14.46 -7.33 4.72
C GLU A 148 15.10 -8.72 4.73
N ALA A 149 16.18 -8.89 5.51
CA ALA A 149 16.79 -10.20 5.66
C ALA A 149 15.80 -11.18 6.32
N ASP A 150 15.77 -12.43 5.87
CA ASP A 150 14.87 -13.47 6.42
C ASP A 150 15.05 -13.67 7.92
N SER A 151 16.28 -13.50 8.42
CA SER A 151 16.57 -13.54 9.87
C SER A 151 15.90 -12.39 10.62
N ALA A 152 15.91 -11.18 10.06
CA ALA A 152 15.23 -10.02 10.66
C ALA A 152 13.73 -10.20 10.69
N ILE A 153 13.13 -10.71 9.58
CA ILE A 153 11.70 -11.03 9.50
C ILE A 153 11.33 -12.10 10.51
N SER A 154 12.15 -13.17 10.64
CA SER A 154 11.90 -14.27 11.58
C SER A 154 11.95 -13.80 13.03
N VAL A 155 12.94 -13.01 13.40
CA VAL A 155 13.07 -12.42 14.74
C VAL A 155 11.93 -11.44 15.00
N GLY A 156 11.64 -10.55 14.06
CA GLY A 156 10.54 -9.58 14.17
C GLY A 156 9.19 -10.29 14.37
N SER A 157 8.93 -11.36 13.61
CA SER A 157 7.72 -12.16 13.72
C SER A 157 7.64 -12.90 15.05
N LEU A 158 8.75 -13.45 15.56
CA LEU A 158 8.79 -14.10 16.88
C LEU A 158 8.46 -13.11 17.99
N VAL A 159 9.09 -11.94 17.99
CA VAL A 159 8.86 -10.89 18.99
C VAL A 159 7.40 -10.42 18.94
N LEU A 160 6.89 -10.12 17.73
CA LEU A 160 5.52 -9.67 17.52
C LEU A 160 4.53 -10.72 18.04
N ASN A 161 4.69 -12.00 17.63
CA ASN A 161 3.80 -13.07 18.03
C ASN A 161 3.84 -13.33 19.56
N THR A 162 5.01 -13.16 20.18
CA THR A 162 5.14 -13.26 21.64
C THR A 162 4.32 -12.18 22.32
N ILE A 163 4.49 -10.92 21.93
CA ILE A 163 3.69 -9.82 22.51
C ILE A 163 2.19 -10.02 22.24
N LYS A 164 1.85 -10.44 21.02
CA LYS A 164 0.46 -10.73 20.61
C LYS A 164 -0.18 -11.81 21.48
N ALA A 165 0.55 -12.87 21.87
CA ALA A 165 0.03 -13.92 22.72
C ALA A 165 -0.37 -13.42 24.13
N PHE A 166 0.31 -12.39 24.64
CA PHE A 166 0.02 -11.83 25.98
C PHE A 166 -0.91 -10.62 25.97
N LYS A 167 -0.89 -9.81 24.90
CA LYS A 167 -1.58 -8.52 24.82
C LYS A 167 -2.76 -8.51 23.83
N GLY A 168 -2.87 -9.53 23.02
CA GLY A 168 -3.88 -9.62 21.95
C GLY A 168 -3.43 -8.97 20.62
N PRO A 169 -4.15 -9.27 19.51
CA PRO A 169 -3.82 -8.80 18.17
C PRO A 169 -3.97 -7.30 17.98
N ASP A 170 -4.89 -6.68 18.72
CA ASP A 170 -5.28 -5.26 18.56
C ASP A 170 -4.38 -4.33 19.39
N HIS A 171 -3.48 -4.91 20.19
CA HIS A 171 -2.56 -4.12 21.01
C HIS A 171 -1.65 -3.25 20.14
N ARG A 172 -1.55 -1.96 20.48
CA ARG A 172 -0.64 -0.99 19.85
C ARG A 172 0.64 -0.90 20.65
N SER A 173 1.78 -1.29 20.06
CA SER A 173 3.07 -1.39 20.71
C SER A 173 4.05 -0.35 20.18
N SER A 174 4.40 0.64 20.99
CA SER A 174 5.45 1.62 20.65
C SER A 174 6.81 0.96 20.44
N PHE A 175 7.08 -0.15 21.13
CA PHE A 175 8.30 -0.93 20.93
C PHE A 175 8.36 -1.52 19.51
N ILE A 176 7.27 -2.17 19.04
CA ILE A 176 7.20 -2.70 17.66
C ILE A 176 7.26 -1.58 16.64
N ALA A 177 6.53 -0.47 16.86
CA ALA A 177 6.62 0.69 16.01
C ALA A 177 8.07 1.22 15.90
N GLY A 178 8.77 1.31 17.01
CA GLY A 178 10.19 1.73 17.05
C GLY A 178 11.11 0.78 16.27
N LEU A 179 10.87 -0.53 16.31
CA LEU A 179 11.63 -1.51 15.53
C LEU A 179 11.39 -1.36 14.02
N MET A 180 10.15 -1.07 13.59
CA MET A 180 9.80 -0.93 12.17
C MET A 180 10.48 0.28 11.52
N TYR A 181 10.62 1.38 12.25
CA TYR A 181 11.35 2.56 11.74
C TYR A 181 12.87 2.43 11.90
N GLY A 182 13.34 1.71 12.89
CA GLY A 182 14.72 1.28 13.13
C GLY A 182 15.83 2.29 12.82
N SER A 183 17.00 1.78 12.47
CA SER A 183 18.18 2.59 12.13
C SER A 183 18.07 3.29 10.77
N SER A 184 17.25 2.76 9.86
CA SER A 184 17.09 3.28 8.49
C SER A 184 16.49 4.68 8.45
N TYR A 185 15.76 5.08 9.50
CA TYR A 185 15.14 6.41 9.62
C TYR A 185 15.87 7.33 10.60
N LYS A 186 17.06 6.91 11.07
CA LYS A 186 17.86 7.74 11.99
C LYS A 186 18.21 9.08 11.34
N GLY A 187 17.86 10.18 12.02
CA GLY A 187 18.06 11.55 11.52
C GLY A 187 16.86 12.15 10.80
N TYR A 188 15.81 11.36 10.57
CA TYR A 188 14.54 11.86 10.07
C TYR A 188 13.53 12.10 11.20
N ASP A 189 12.62 13.03 10.97
CA ASP A 189 11.41 13.18 11.76
C ASP A 189 10.38 12.15 11.27
N THR A 190 10.10 11.14 12.11
CA THR A 190 9.25 9.99 11.74
C THR A 190 7.81 10.14 12.22
N ASP A 191 7.52 11.12 13.08
CA ASP A 191 6.20 11.33 13.69
C ASP A 191 5.69 12.78 13.61
N GLY A 192 6.44 13.68 12.97
CA GLY A 192 6.08 15.08 12.82
C GLY A 192 6.23 15.93 14.08
N SER A 193 6.87 15.38 15.14
CA SER A 193 6.98 16.03 16.44
C SER A 193 8.23 16.89 16.62
N LYS A 194 9.23 16.73 15.75
CA LYS A 194 10.55 17.37 15.89
C LYS A 194 10.81 18.42 14.83
N ASP A 195 11.15 18.00 13.63
CA ASP A 195 11.55 18.88 12.54
C ASP A 195 10.96 18.39 11.21
N ARG A 196 9.80 18.90 10.85
CA ARG A 196 9.05 18.50 9.65
C ARG A 196 9.81 18.78 8.35
N THR A 197 10.85 19.63 8.38
CA THR A 197 11.72 19.85 7.21
C THR A 197 12.63 18.66 6.95
N LYS A 198 12.81 17.79 7.95
CA LYS A 198 13.56 16.54 7.88
C LYS A 198 12.64 15.31 7.85
N SER A 199 11.39 15.48 7.41
CA SER A 199 10.45 14.37 7.36
C SER A 199 10.91 13.28 6.40
N TRP A 200 10.68 12.04 6.81
CA TRP A 200 10.88 10.88 5.95
C TRP A 200 9.83 10.76 4.84
N LEU A 201 8.66 11.40 5.03
CA LEU A 201 7.49 11.28 4.14
C LEU A 201 7.67 12.01 2.81
N ASN A 202 8.00 13.29 2.86
CA ASN A 202 8.07 14.16 1.69
C ASN A 202 9.10 15.29 1.91
N ARG A 203 9.60 15.85 0.80
CA ARG A 203 10.45 17.05 0.82
C ARG A 203 9.63 18.35 0.87
N ASP A 204 8.37 18.29 0.41
CA ASP A 204 7.45 19.42 0.52
C ASP A 204 6.83 19.45 1.92
N VAL A 205 7.23 20.45 2.70
CA VAL A 205 6.78 20.65 4.08
C VAL A 205 5.27 20.86 4.16
N ASN A 206 4.63 21.42 3.14
CA ASN A 206 3.18 21.59 3.12
C ASN A 206 2.50 20.22 3.07
N LYS A 207 2.98 19.31 2.21
CA LYS A 207 2.46 17.93 2.15
C LYS A 207 2.74 17.15 3.42
N VAL A 208 3.86 17.41 4.09
CA VAL A 208 4.16 16.83 5.42
C VAL A 208 3.19 17.38 6.47
N ASN A 209 2.88 18.67 6.45
CA ASN A 209 1.92 19.27 7.36
C ASN A 209 0.51 18.74 7.13
N GLU A 210 0.06 18.61 5.87
CA GLU A 210 -1.21 18.00 5.51
C GLU A 210 -1.33 16.59 6.12
N TYR A 211 -0.29 15.76 5.93
CA TYR A 211 -0.26 14.38 6.46
C TYR A 211 -0.40 14.34 7.98
N TYR A 212 0.43 15.10 8.72
CA TYR A 212 0.43 15.06 10.19
C TYR A 212 -0.74 15.83 10.82
N SER A 213 -1.50 16.61 10.07
CA SER A 213 -2.75 17.22 10.53
C SER A 213 -3.99 16.33 10.33
N ASP A 214 -3.85 15.27 9.53
CA ASP A 214 -4.95 14.35 9.25
C ASP A 214 -4.94 13.17 10.24
N PRO A 215 -5.99 12.99 11.07
CA PRO A 215 -6.06 11.88 12.00
C PRO A 215 -6.09 10.51 11.32
N LYS A 216 -6.52 10.42 10.05
CA LYS A 216 -6.45 9.20 9.23
C LYS A 216 -5.00 8.82 8.84
N CYS A 217 -4.02 9.69 9.14
CA CYS A 217 -2.61 9.51 8.81
C CYS A 217 -1.68 9.49 10.05
N THR A 218 -2.22 9.51 11.28
CA THR A 218 -1.43 9.71 12.51
C THR A 218 -1.71 8.68 13.61
N TYR A 219 -2.36 7.58 13.29
CA TYR A 219 -2.60 6.49 14.24
C TYR A 219 -1.45 5.46 14.26
N MET A 220 -1.35 4.72 15.34
CA MET A 220 -0.40 3.63 15.48
C MET A 220 -1.04 2.31 15.04
N PHE A 221 -0.32 1.50 14.27
CA PHE A 221 -0.76 0.16 13.92
C PHE A 221 -0.86 -0.76 15.15
N SER A 222 -1.83 -1.65 15.11
CA SER A 222 -1.90 -2.81 15.99
C SER A 222 -0.82 -3.84 15.63
N LEU A 223 -0.60 -4.82 16.52
CA LEU A 223 0.29 -5.94 16.23
C LEU A 223 -0.15 -6.69 14.96
N ASN A 224 -1.46 -6.80 14.73
CA ASN A 224 -1.99 -7.47 13.55
C ASN A 224 -1.73 -6.66 12.26
N GLY A 225 -1.74 -5.33 12.34
CA GLY A 225 -1.36 -4.48 11.23
C GLY A 225 0.12 -4.64 10.84
N TYR A 226 1.03 -4.65 11.82
CA TYR A 226 2.46 -4.94 11.56
C TYR A 226 2.69 -6.37 11.07
N LYS A 227 1.87 -7.35 11.55
CA LYS A 227 1.93 -8.72 11.05
C LYS A 227 1.65 -8.78 9.54
N ALA A 228 0.67 -8.02 9.04
CA ALA A 228 0.37 -7.97 7.61
C ALA A 228 1.61 -7.62 6.78
N LEU A 229 2.36 -6.60 7.21
CA LEU A 229 3.56 -6.16 6.50
C LEU A 229 4.68 -7.21 6.58
N LEU A 230 4.94 -7.79 7.78
CA LEU A 230 5.95 -8.83 7.95
C LEU A 230 5.64 -10.09 7.13
N ASP A 231 4.38 -10.54 7.13
CA ASP A 231 3.96 -11.71 6.36
C ASP A 231 4.12 -11.47 4.85
N ALA A 232 3.73 -10.31 4.34
CA ALA A 232 3.89 -9.98 2.93
C ALA A 232 5.37 -9.88 2.54
N THR A 233 6.21 -9.23 3.37
CA THR A 233 7.64 -9.12 3.12
C THR A 233 8.32 -10.50 3.12
N GLY A 234 7.98 -11.36 4.10
CA GLY A 234 8.51 -12.72 4.16
C GLY A 234 8.03 -13.62 3.00
N TYR A 235 6.83 -13.38 2.50
CA TYR A 235 6.33 -14.05 1.30
C TYR A 235 7.12 -13.61 0.06
N ASP A 236 7.32 -12.32 -0.08
CA ASP A 236 7.99 -11.67 -1.22
C ASP A 236 9.48 -12.03 -1.35
N ASN A 237 10.13 -12.43 -0.25
CA ASN A 237 11.53 -12.86 -0.26
C ASN A 237 11.75 -14.24 -0.88
N LYS A 238 10.71 -15.08 -0.93
CA LYS A 238 10.85 -16.45 -1.41
C LYS A 238 10.83 -16.52 -2.94
N VAL A 239 11.93 -16.96 -3.55
CA VAL A 239 12.07 -17.12 -5.01
C VAL A 239 10.94 -17.98 -5.57
N SER A 240 10.57 -19.09 -4.89
CA SER A 240 9.47 -19.96 -5.30
C SER A 240 8.10 -19.27 -5.35
N ASN A 241 7.90 -18.19 -4.62
CA ASN A 241 6.70 -17.37 -4.71
C ASN A 241 6.78 -16.40 -5.89
N ILE A 242 7.94 -15.75 -6.08
CA ILE A 242 8.16 -14.82 -7.20
C ILE A 242 8.02 -15.55 -8.55
N GLU A 243 8.43 -16.82 -8.63
CA GLU A 243 8.31 -17.64 -9.84
C GLU A 243 6.85 -17.87 -10.28
N LYS A 244 5.87 -17.71 -9.40
CA LYS A 244 4.44 -17.80 -9.71
C LYS A 244 3.93 -16.59 -10.49
N MET A 245 4.63 -15.45 -10.38
CA MET A 245 4.25 -14.21 -11.06
C MET A 245 4.33 -14.38 -12.58
N ARG A 246 3.40 -13.76 -13.28
CA ARG A 246 3.40 -13.73 -14.75
C ARG A 246 4.69 -13.08 -15.28
N LYS A 247 5.42 -13.83 -16.13
CA LYS A 247 6.72 -13.39 -16.68
C LYS A 247 6.58 -12.41 -17.85
N ASP A 248 5.41 -12.38 -18.48
CA ASP A 248 5.09 -11.52 -19.62
C ASP A 248 4.55 -10.13 -19.22
N MET A 249 4.36 -9.88 -17.92
CA MET A 249 3.79 -8.62 -17.44
C MET A 249 4.89 -7.57 -17.24
N PRO A 250 4.83 -6.43 -17.95
CA PRO A 250 5.73 -5.31 -17.72
C PRO A 250 5.61 -4.79 -16.28
N MET A 251 6.75 -4.56 -15.63
CA MET A 251 6.81 -3.98 -14.29
C MET A 251 7.74 -2.78 -14.26
N ALA A 252 7.26 -1.67 -13.72
CA ALA A 252 8.08 -0.54 -13.33
C ALA A 252 8.31 -0.59 -11.81
N SER A 253 9.57 -0.49 -11.38
CA SER A 253 9.89 -0.41 -9.96
C SER A 253 10.65 0.87 -9.67
N SER A 254 10.21 1.58 -8.65
CA SER A 254 10.92 2.72 -8.07
C SER A 254 11.34 2.36 -6.66
N ILE A 255 12.59 1.91 -6.53
CA ILE A 255 13.25 1.69 -5.24
C ILE A 255 14.11 2.92 -4.98
N ARG A 256 13.86 3.66 -3.92
CA ARG A 256 14.84 4.63 -3.41
C ARG A 256 15.84 3.86 -2.56
N PRO A 257 17.14 3.86 -2.89
CA PRO A 257 18.12 3.49 -1.89
C PRO A 257 18.01 4.48 -0.73
N MET A 258 17.76 4.01 0.48
CA MET A 258 17.91 4.81 1.69
C MET A 258 19.40 5.04 1.96
N THR A 259 20.12 5.69 1.03
CA THR A 259 21.47 6.13 1.28
C THR A 259 21.40 7.44 2.04
N MET A 260 21.72 7.35 3.30
CA MET A 260 21.88 8.46 4.21
C MET A 260 23.14 9.26 3.86
N ASN A 261 23.09 10.05 2.82
CA ASN A 261 24.08 11.08 2.61
C ASN A 261 23.37 12.38 2.18
N PRO A 262 23.18 13.35 3.08
CA PRO A 262 22.53 14.63 2.75
C PRO A 262 23.28 15.43 1.67
N GLY A 263 24.52 15.03 1.32
CA GLY A 263 25.36 15.64 0.30
C GLY A 263 25.49 14.86 -1.01
N ALA A 264 24.92 13.67 -1.12
CA ALA A 264 24.95 12.93 -2.40
C ALA A 264 23.87 13.47 -3.33
N SER A 265 24.28 14.06 -4.44
CA SER A 265 23.43 14.38 -5.57
C SER A 265 22.58 13.15 -5.91
N ALA A 266 21.26 13.33 -5.99
CA ALA A 266 20.33 12.26 -6.27
C ALA A 266 20.70 11.58 -7.59
N ALA A 267 21.21 10.35 -7.52
CA ALA A 267 21.27 9.50 -8.70
C ALA A 267 19.84 9.33 -9.26
N PRO A 268 19.65 9.39 -10.56
CA PRO A 268 18.33 9.18 -11.15
C PRO A 268 17.79 7.80 -10.73
N PRO A 269 16.49 7.63 -10.59
CA PRO A 269 15.89 6.36 -10.24
C PRO A 269 16.31 5.32 -11.29
N MET A 270 16.93 4.24 -10.85
CA MET A 270 17.22 3.12 -11.76
C MET A 270 15.90 2.48 -12.16
N LEU A 271 15.46 2.79 -13.36
CA LEU A 271 14.34 2.13 -14.02
C LEU A 271 14.84 0.74 -14.47
N PHE A 272 14.54 -0.29 -13.71
CA PHE A 272 14.72 -1.65 -14.21
C PHE A 272 13.49 -2.02 -15.05
N ALA A 273 13.53 -1.63 -16.33
CA ALA A 273 12.71 -2.28 -17.34
C ALA A 273 13.43 -3.60 -17.71
N ARG A 274 12.94 -4.74 -17.24
CA ARG A 274 13.31 -6.02 -17.89
C ARG A 274 12.46 -6.15 -19.14
N ARG A 275 13.16 -6.30 -20.28
CA ARG A 275 12.59 -6.76 -21.56
C ARG A 275 12.16 -8.21 -21.45
#